data_38fe93422c3c8d2b00536820bee978f0
#
_entry.id   38fe93422c3c8d2b00536820bee978f0
#
_cell.length_a   1.000
_cell.length_b   1.000
_cell.length_c   1.000
_cell.angle_alpha   90.00
_cell.angle_beta   90.00
_cell.angle_gamma   90.00
#
_symmetry.space_group_name_H-M   'P 1'
#
loop_
_entity.id
_entity.type
_entity.pdbx_description
1 polymer ?
#
loop_
_entity_poly.entity_id
_entity_poly.type
_entity_poly.pdbx_seq_one_letter_code
_entity_poly.pdbx_strand_id
1 'polypeptide(L)'
;MKNKRFLSVNILLGIIAMILLALCVNSILKPIVFDKKRQDRENAVKSSLIVIRKAQAAYLTANGNYSNSLDTLVSHKLLKPSDIYIPYSEGIPFELETDSIILRNGNTYPLMQCGARYDEYLYGMDKKQIEQLIVKATIYGRYPGLKIGDINTPNNNASNWE
;
A
#
# COMPACT_ATOMS: atom_id res chain seq x y z
N MET A 1 -40.76 -8.68 -49.02
CA MET A 1 -40.03 -9.44 -47.97
C MET A 1 -38.57 -8.97 -47.73
N LYS A 2 -37.88 -8.32 -48.68
CA LYS A 2 -36.49 -7.83 -48.53
C LYS A 2 -36.32 -6.74 -47.47
N ASN A 3 -37.25 -5.76 -47.36
CA ASN A 3 -37.09 -4.62 -46.42
C ASN A 3 -37.14 -5.00 -44.93
N LYS A 4 -37.92 -6.00 -44.54
CA LYS A 4 -37.99 -6.47 -43.14
C LYS A 4 -36.67 -7.09 -42.66
N ARG A 5 -35.97 -7.83 -43.55
CA ARG A 5 -34.66 -8.42 -43.23
C ARG A 5 -33.55 -7.38 -43.07
N PHE A 6 -33.55 -6.34 -43.91
CA PHE A 6 -32.59 -5.22 -43.80
C PHE A 6 -32.79 -4.43 -42.50
N LEU A 7 -34.05 -4.18 -42.12
CA LEU A 7 -34.35 -3.47 -40.87
C LEU A 7 -33.88 -4.26 -39.64
N SER A 8 -34.08 -5.60 -39.63
CA SER A 8 -33.64 -6.45 -38.52
C SER A 8 -32.12 -6.55 -38.41
N VAL A 9 -31.39 -6.58 -39.53
CA VAL A 9 -29.93 -6.60 -39.55
C VAL A 9 -29.35 -5.30 -39.04
N ASN A 10 -29.90 -4.15 -39.44
CA ASN A 10 -29.44 -2.84 -38.97
C ASN A 10 -29.68 -2.62 -37.45
N ILE A 11 -30.83 -3.11 -36.96
CA ILE A 11 -31.13 -3.10 -35.51
C ILE A 11 -30.13 -3.98 -34.74
N LEU A 12 -29.85 -5.20 -35.25
CA LEU A 12 -28.89 -6.12 -34.66
C LEU A 12 -27.47 -5.48 -34.60
N LEU A 13 -27.04 -4.90 -35.71
CA LEU A 13 -25.75 -4.17 -35.76
C LEU A 13 -25.71 -3.00 -34.78
N GLY A 14 -26.80 -2.27 -34.64
CA GLY A 14 -26.92 -1.18 -33.64
C GLY A 14 -26.77 -1.69 -32.20
N ILE A 15 -27.42 -2.82 -31.88
CA ILE A 15 -27.30 -3.44 -30.55
C ILE A 15 -25.86 -3.90 -30.29
N ILE A 16 -25.24 -4.57 -31.28
CA ILE A 16 -23.83 -5.00 -31.15
C ILE A 16 -22.91 -3.81 -30.95
N ALA A 17 -23.07 -2.73 -31.68
CA ALA A 17 -22.29 -1.52 -31.52
C ALA A 17 -22.46 -0.89 -30.13
N MET A 18 -23.68 -0.87 -29.59
CA MET A 18 -23.95 -0.39 -28.23
C MET A 18 -23.27 -1.26 -27.16
N ILE A 19 -23.32 -2.60 -27.33
CA ILE A 19 -22.64 -3.51 -26.40
C ILE A 19 -21.13 -3.31 -26.44
N LEU A 20 -20.53 -3.20 -27.63
CA LEU A 20 -19.11 -2.95 -27.80
C LEU A 20 -18.70 -1.61 -27.15
N LEU A 21 -19.48 -0.56 -27.35
CA LEU A 21 -19.25 0.74 -26.73
C LEU A 21 -19.30 0.63 -25.21
N ALA A 22 -20.28 -0.04 -24.65
CA ALA A 22 -20.39 -0.26 -23.21
C ALA A 22 -19.20 -1.05 -22.64
N LEU A 23 -18.72 -2.08 -23.35
CA LEU A 23 -17.51 -2.83 -22.97
C LEU A 23 -16.25 -1.97 -23.01
N CYS A 24 -16.09 -1.13 -24.04
CA CYS A 24 -14.96 -0.18 -24.14
C CYS A 24 -14.97 0.82 -22.97
N VAL A 25 -16.11 1.43 -22.68
CA VAL A 25 -16.25 2.38 -21.57
C VAL A 25 -15.93 1.70 -20.23
N ASN A 26 -16.47 0.52 -19.97
CA ASN A 26 -16.16 -0.24 -18.74
C ASN A 26 -14.68 -0.60 -18.63
N SER A 27 -14.02 -0.94 -19.74
CA SER A 27 -12.60 -1.29 -19.76
C SER A 27 -11.70 -0.11 -19.36
N ILE A 28 -12.11 1.13 -19.68
CA ILE A 28 -11.37 2.35 -19.37
C ILE A 28 -11.70 2.84 -17.94
N LEU A 29 -12.96 2.78 -17.54
CA LEU A 29 -13.38 3.33 -16.24
C LEU A 29 -12.89 2.51 -15.04
N LYS A 30 -12.86 1.18 -15.17
CA LYS A 30 -12.43 0.30 -14.06
C LYS A 30 -11.03 0.63 -13.51
N PRO A 31 -9.97 0.74 -14.33
CA PRO A 31 -8.63 1.07 -13.83
C PRO A 31 -8.58 2.47 -13.24
N ILE A 32 -9.29 3.46 -13.79
CA ILE A 32 -9.30 4.84 -13.28
C ILE A 32 -9.90 4.88 -11.87
N VAL A 33 -11.03 4.20 -11.65
CA VAL A 33 -11.68 4.15 -10.33
C VAL A 33 -10.81 3.40 -9.33
N PHE A 34 -10.15 2.31 -9.76
CA PHE A 34 -9.22 1.58 -8.91
C PHE A 34 -8.04 2.47 -8.50
N ASP A 35 -7.39 3.14 -9.44
CA ASP A 35 -6.23 4.00 -9.17
C ASP A 35 -6.57 5.15 -8.22
N LYS A 36 -7.72 5.78 -8.37
CA LYS A 36 -8.18 6.81 -7.45
C LYS A 36 -8.35 6.27 -6.04
N LYS A 37 -9.08 5.16 -5.86
CA LYS A 37 -9.28 4.53 -4.55
C LYS A 37 -7.95 4.06 -3.95
N ARG A 38 -7.05 3.51 -4.76
CA ARG A 38 -5.70 3.12 -4.33
C ARG A 38 -4.95 4.32 -3.78
N GLN A 39 -4.93 5.43 -4.51
CA GLN A 39 -4.23 6.65 -4.08
C GLN A 39 -4.77 7.21 -2.76
N ASP A 40 -6.09 7.22 -2.58
CA ASP A 40 -6.71 7.66 -1.33
C ASP A 40 -6.26 6.77 -0.15
N ARG A 41 -6.25 5.44 -0.33
CA ARG A 41 -5.79 4.49 0.69
C ARG A 41 -4.29 4.59 0.95
N GLU A 42 -3.48 4.72 -0.09
CA GLU A 42 -2.04 4.94 0.04
C GLU A 42 -1.73 6.21 0.84
N ASN A 43 -2.45 7.29 0.62
CA ASN A 43 -2.27 8.53 1.38
C ASN A 43 -2.60 8.35 2.86
N ALA A 44 -3.62 7.59 3.20
CA ALA A 44 -3.94 7.27 4.58
C ALA A 44 -2.83 6.42 5.23
N VAL A 45 -2.35 5.37 4.55
CA VAL A 45 -1.26 4.52 5.04
C VAL A 45 0.05 5.32 5.19
N LYS A 46 0.41 6.16 4.23
CA LYS A 46 1.57 7.06 4.31
C LYS A 46 1.49 7.95 5.54
N SER A 47 0.33 8.53 5.81
CA SER A 47 0.12 9.38 6.99
C SER A 47 0.35 8.61 8.28
N SER A 48 -0.17 7.38 8.40
CA SER A 48 0.04 6.51 9.57
C SER A 48 1.52 6.12 9.72
N LEU A 49 2.19 5.73 8.64
CA LEU A 49 3.63 5.39 8.67
C LEU A 49 4.49 6.58 9.09
N ILE A 50 4.16 7.81 8.69
CA ILE A 50 4.85 9.02 9.13
C ILE A 50 4.67 9.24 10.65
N VAL A 51 3.48 8.96 11.19
CA VAL A 51 3.23 9.04 12.64
C VAL A 51 4.07 8.00 13.38
N ILE A 52 4.11 6.75 12.90
CA ILE A 52 4.95 5.69 13.48
C ILE A 52 6.44 6.06 13.41
N ARG A 53 6.93 6.61 12.28
CA ARG A 53 8.31 7.09 12.13
C ARG A 53 8.68 8.11 13.20
N LYS A 54 7.79 9.07 13.45
CA LYS A 54 8.01 10.10 14.51
C LYS A 54 8.01 9.49 15.90
N ALA A 55 7.11 8.57 16.20
CA ALA A 55 7.04 7.87 17.48
C ALA A 55 8.32 7.04 17.73
N GLN A 56 8.80 6.32 16.73
CA GLN A 56 10.05 5.57 16.80
C GLN A 56 11.27 6.46 16.97
N ALA A 57 11.33 7.61 16.30
CA ALA A 57 12.41 8.57 16.47
C ALA A 57 12.44 9.15 17.90
N ALA A 58 11.28 9.46 18.48
CA ALA A 58 11.18 9.93 19.87
C ALA A 58 11.61 8.82 20.85
N TYR A 59 11.19 7.58 20.61
CA TYR A 59 11.59 6.43 21.43
C TYR A 59 13.10 6.18 21.37
N LEU A 60 13.69 6.22 20.16
CA LEU A 60 15.13 6.10 19.94
C LEU A 60 15.92 7.17 20.73
N THR A 61 15.44 8.41 20.70
CA THR A 61 16.12 9.52 21.42
C THR A 61 16.13 9.29 22.95
N ALA A 62 15.06 8.70 23.48
CA ALA A 62 14.92 8.44 24.91
C ALA A 62 15.65 7.16 25.38
N ASN A 63 15.71 6.13 24.54
CA ASN A 63 16.15 4.79 24.94
C ASN A 63 17.42 4.30 24.22
N GLY A 64 17.91 5.02 23.20
CA GLY A 64 19.09 4.63 22.42
C GLY A 64 18.83 3.55 21.36
N ASN A 65 17.66 2.94 21.34
CA ASN A 65 17.24 1.90 20.39
C ASN A 65 15.81 2.12 19.91
N TYR A 66 15.44 1.56 18.76
CA TYR A 66 14.05 1.51 18.32
C TYR A 66 13.23 0.54 19.17
N SER A 67 11.95 0.81 19.34
CA SER A 67 11.01 -0.13 19.93
C SER A 67 10.75 -1.30 18.99
N ASN A 68 10.79 -2.51 19.50
CA ASN A 68 10.47 -3.73 18.75
C ASN A 68 8.96 -4.03 18.66
N SER A 69 8.12 -3.21 19.29
CA SER A 69 6.67 -3.38 19.29
C SER A 69 5.95 -2.02 19.21
N LEU A 70 4.88 -1.97 18.43
CA LEU A 70 4.00 -0.79 18.39
C LEU A 70 3.25 -0.60 19.71
N ASP A 71 2.92 -1.68 20.43
CA ASP A 71 2.28 -1.60 21.74
C ASP A 71 3.16 -0.91 22.79
N THR A 72 4.47 -1.10 22.69
CA THR A 72 5.44 -0.38 23.53
C THR A 72 5.35 1.13 23.28
N LEU A 73 5.23 1.57 22.03
CA LEU A 73 5.06 2.99 21.71
C LEU A 73 3.72 3.55 22.24
N VAL A 74 2.67 2.73 22.25
CA VAL A 74 1.38 3.11 22.84
C VAL A 74 1.50 3.26 24.36
N SER A 75 2.14 2.30 25.03
CA SER A 75 2.33 2.36 26.50
C SER A 75 3.17 3.57 26.94
N HIS A 76 4.14 3.99 26.13
CA HIS A 76 4.91 5.21 26.31
C HIS A 76 4.19 6.50 25.86
N LYS A 77 2.91 6.39 25.43
CA LYS A 77 2.09 7.53 24.93
C LYS A 77 2.68 8.24 23.71
N LEU A 78 3.54 7.59 22.96
CA LEU A 78 4.14 8.10 21.72
C LEU A 78 3.26 7.80 20.50
N LEU A 79 2.36 6.82 20.62
CA LEU A 79 1.44 6.39 19.58
C LEU A 79 0.05 6.18 20.17
N LYS A 80 -1.01 6.41 19.39
CA LYS A 80 -2.37 6.08 19.81
C LYS A 80 -2.68 4.61 19.51
N PRO A 81 -3.53 3.94 20.29
CA PRO A 81 -3.93 2.55 20.02
C PRO A 81 -4.53 2.33 18.62
N SER A 82 -5.17 3.36 18.04
CA SER A 82 -5.72 3.30 16.69
C SER A 82 -4.66 3.28 15.60
N ASP A 83 -3.48 3.85 15.86
CA ASP A 83 -2.46 4.12 14.85
C ASP A 83 -1.55 2.91 14.62
N ILE A 84 -1.71 1.83 15.40
CA ILE A 84 -1.01 0.56 15.20
C ILE A 84 -1.62 -0.26 14.06
N TYR A 85 -2.84 0.04 13.64
CA TYR A 85 -3.55 -0.71 12.60
C TYR A 85 -3.45 -0.06 11.23
N ILE A 86 -3.29 -0.90 10.22
CA ILE A 86 -3.25 -0.47 8.83
C ILE A 86 -4.64 0.04 8.42
N PRO A 87 -4.77 1.27 7.91
CA PRO A 87 -6.05 1.76 7.39
C PRO A 87 -6.62 0.84 6.31
N TYR A 88 -7.91 0.57 6.37
CA TYR A 88 -8.68 -0.28 5.42
C TYR A 88 -8.32 -1.79 5.42
N SER A 89 -7.59 -2.28 6.43
CA SER A 89 -7.14 -3.68 6.53
C SER A 89 -8.00 -4.58 7.42
N GLU A 90 -9.16 -4.08 7.92
CA GLU A 90 -10.00 -4.82 8.89
C GLU A 90 -9.27 -5.18 10.21
N GLY A 91 -8.35 -4.33 10.64
CA GLY A 91 -7.67 -4.48 11.94
C GLY A 91 -6.35 -5.24 11.89
N ILE A 92 -5.71 -5.35 10.74
CA ILE A 92 -4.34 -5.88 10.64
C ILE A 92 -3.37 -4.82 11.17
N PRO A 93 -2.47 -5.13 12.13
CA PRO A 93 -1.46 -4.19 12.59
C PRO A 93 -0.36 -3.99 11.54
N PHE A 94 0.32 -2.84 11.60
CA PHE A 94 1.54 -2.64 10.81
C PHE A 94 2.62 -3.64 11.19
N GLU A 95 3.32 -4.18 10.19
CA GLU A 95 4.50 -5.01 10.40
C GLU A 95 5.69 -4.12 10.78
N LEU A 96 6.23 -4.36 11.97
CA LEU A 96 7.40 -3.63 12.49
C LEU A 96 8.53 -4.62 12.77
N GLU A 97 9.67 -4.35 12.17
CA GLU A 97 10.92 -5.09 12.39
C GLU A 97 12.00 -4.14 12.86
N THR A 98 12.84 -4.60 13.78
CA THR A 98 13.99 -3.84 14.28
C THR A 98 15.22 -4.73 14.35
N ASP A 99 16.37 -4.15 14.04
CA ASP A 99 17.67 -4.81 14.11
C ASP A 99 18.76 -3.76 14.45
N SER A 100 19.99 -4.19 14.49
CA SER A 100 21.13 -3.31 14.68
C SER A 100 22.36 -3.85 13.92
N ILE A 101 23.14 -2.96 13.38
CA ILE A 101 24.41 -3.30 12.74
C ILE A 101 25.58 -2.68 13.52
N ILE A 102 26.71 -3.39 13.51
CA ILE A 102 27.96 -2.88 14.08
C ILE A 102 28.72 -2.15 12.97
N LEU A 103 28.94 -0.86 13.15
CA LEU A 103 29.70 -0.03 12.24
C LEU A 103 31.21 -0.34 12.37
N ARG A 104 32.01 0.06 11.37
CA ARG A 104 33.48 -0.15 11.36
C ARG A 104 34.21 0.46 12.55
N ASN A 105 33.64 1.46 13.19
CA ASN A 105 34.16 2.10 14.40
C ASN A 105 33.77 1.39 15.71
N GLY A 106 33.09 0.21 15.61
CA GLY A 106 32.60 -0.55 16.75
C GLY A 106 31.29 -0.08 17.36
N ASN A 107 30.72 1.03 16.87
CA ASN A 107 29.44 1.54 17.38
C ASN A 107 28.27 0.73 16.80
N THR A 108 27.25 0.49 17.62
CA THR A 108 26.00 -0.10 17.19
C THR A 108 25.09 0.96 16.56
N TYR A 109 24.57 0.67 15.37
CA TYR A 109 23.60 1.53 14.69
C TYR A 109 22.25 0.81 14.62
N PRO A 110 21.21 1.33 15.27
CA PRO A 110 19.89 0.70 15.26
C PRO A 110 19.21 0.89 13.91
N LEU A 111 18.54 -0.14 13.45
CA LEU A 111 17.75 -0.19 12.23
C LEU A 111 16.30 -0.50 12.56
N MET A 112 15.39 0.01 11.76
CA MET A 112 14.00 -0.38 11.78
C MET A 112 13.39 -0.42 10.38
N GLN A 113 12.36 -1.23 10.21
CA GLN A 113 11.48 -1.22 9.06
C GLN A 113 10.05 -1.33 9.54
N CYS A 114 9.17 -0.50 9.02
CA CYS A 114 7.73 -0.63 9.27
C CYS A 114 6.98 -0.47 7.95
N GLY A 115 6.01 -1.35 7.70
CA GLY A 115 5.34 -1.35 6.40
C GLY A 115 3.92 -1.90 6.44
N ALA A 116 3.24 -1.72 5.31
CA ALA A 116 1.95 -2.30 4.97
C ALA A 116 1.97 -2.76 3.50
N ARG A 117 1.49 -3.97 3.25
CA ARG A 117 1.49 -4.58 1.92
C ARG A 117 0.27 -4.15 1.12
N TYR A 118 0.34 -4.28 -0.22
CA TYR A 118 -0.78 -3.96 -1.11
C TYR A 118 -2.04 -4.78 -0.80
N ASP A 119 -1.90 -6.06 -0.50
CA ASP A 119 -3.01 -6.97 -0.19
C ASP A 119 -3.71 -6.65 1.13
N GLU A 120 -3.03 -5.97 2.05
CA GLU A 120 -3.58 -5.56 3.34
C GLU A 120 -4.44 -4.31 3.21
N TYR A 121 -3.87 -3.19 2.74
CA TYR A 121 -4.62 -1.92 2.72
C TYR A 121 -5.50 -1.73 1.48
N LEU A 122 -5.33 -2.56 0.43
CA LEU A 122 -6.25 -2.61 -0.71
C LEU A 122 -7.30 -3.71 -0.57
N TYR A 123 -7.43 -4.31 0.62
CA TYR A 123 -8.43 -5.33 0.91
C TYR A 123 -9.83 -4.93 0.43
N GLY A 124 -10.56 -5.88 -0.17
CA GLY A 124 -11.90 -5.64 -0.74
C GLY A 124 -11.92 -4.92 -2.09
N MET A 125 -10.77 -4.58 -2.66
CA MET A 125 -10.66 -4.09 -4.04
C MET A 125 -10.44 -5.23 -5.04
N ASP A 126 -10.29 -4.90 -6.33
CA ASP A 126 -10.09 -5.87 -7.41
C ASP A 126 -8.79 -6.68 -7.20
N LYS A 127 -8.94 -7.97 -6.87
CA LYS A 127 -7.82 -8.88 -6.56
C LYS A 127 -6.80 -8.98 -7.68
N LYS A 128 -7.27 -9.02 -8.95
CA LYS A 128 -6.38 -9.14 -10.10
C LYS A 128 -5.46 -7.92 -10.24
N GLN A 129 -5.98 -6.73 -9.98
CA GLN A 129 -5.18 -5.51 -10.02
C GLN A 129 -4.19 -5.45 -8.84
N ILE A 130 -4.60 -5.92 -7.65
CA ILE A 130 -3.70 -6.03 -6.49
C ILE A 130 -2.56 -7.01 -6.78
N GLU A 131 -2.86 -8.19 -7.29
CA GLU A 131 -1.84 -9.18 -7.68
C GLU A 131 -0.85 -8.62 -8.70
N GLN A 132 -1.33 -7.88 -9.69
CA GLN A 132 -0.47 -7.21 -10.67
C GLN A 132 0.49 -6.21 -10.02
N LEU A 133 0.04 -5.45 -9.01
CA LEU A 133 0.91 -4.53 -8.26
C LEU A 133 1.98 -5.29 -7.48
N ILE A 134 1.59 -6.37 -6.79
CA ILE A 134 2.51 -7.21 -6.01
C ILE A 134 3.56 -7.84 -6.93
N VAL A 135 3.14 -8.49 -8.02
CA VAL A 135 4.04 -9.12 -9.00
C VAL A 135 5.00 -8.09 -9.58
N LYS A 136 4.50 -6.92 -9.97
CA LYS A 136 5.33 -5.84 -10.50
C LYS A 136 6.38 -5.39 -9.47
N ALA A 137 6.00 -5.18 -8.22
CA ALA A 137 6.93 -4.79 -7.17
C ALA A 137 8.00 -5.87 -6.97
N THR A 138 7.61 -7.14 -6.89
CA THR A 138 8.50 -8.28 -6.69
C THR A 138 9.51 -8.45 -7.84
N ILE A 139 9.08 -8.33 -9.10
CA ILE A 139 9.96 -8.41 -10.28
C ILE A 139 11.06 -7.34 -10.22
N TYR A 140 10.74 -6.14 -9.72
CA TYR A 140 11.73 -5.06 -9.56
C TYR A 140 12.48 -5.09 -8.22
N GLY A 141 12.37 -6.15 -7.43
CA GLY A 141 13.01 -6.26 -6.11
C GLY A 141 12.55 -5.19 -5.11
N ARG A 142 11.34 -4.66 -5.27
CA ARG A 142 10.78 -3.63 -4.41
C ARG A 142 9.85 -4.25 -3.37
N TYR A 143 9.73 -3.61 -2.22
CA TYR A 143 8.72 -3.98 -1.24
C TYR A 143 7.32 -3.88 -1.86
N PRO A 144 6.47 -4.92 -1.74
CA PRO A 144 5.15 -4.95 -2.39
C PRO A 144 4.11 -4.17 -1.57
N GLY A 145 4.35 -2.89 -1.36
CA GLY A 145 3.54 -2.00 -0.56
C GLY A 145 4.25 -0.70 -0.21
N LEU A 146 3.87 -0.13 0.91
CA LEU A 146 4.47 1.08 1.47
C LEU A 146 5.28 0.73 2.72
N LYS A 147 6.51 1.20 2.80
CA LYS A 147 7.37 1.02 3.97
C LYS A 147 8.20 2.25 4.29
N ILE A 148 8.58 2.37 5.54
CA ILE A 148 9.58 3.31 6.05
C ILE A 148 10.74 2.52 6.64
N GLY A 149 11.93 3.05 6.54
CA GLY A 149 13.16 2.41 7.01
C GLY A 149 13.58 1.22 6.15
N ASP A 150 14.67 0.60 6.58
CA ASP A 150 15.20 -0.63 5.98
C ASP A 150 15.99 -1.38 7.04
N ILE A 151 15.74 -2.70 7.15
CA ILE A 151 16.36 -3.53 8.19
C ILE A 151 17.77 -3.98 7.80
N ASN A 152 18.13 -3.85 6.53
CA ASN A 152 19.43 -4.30 6.01
C ASN A 152 20.44 -3.15 5.85
N THR A 153 19.93 -1.93 5.62
CA THR A 153 20.79 -0.79 5.30
C THR A 153 20.33 0.49 6.00
N PRO A 154 21.25 1.27 6.60
CA PRO A 154 20.92 2.57 7.16
C PRO A 154 20.42 3.51 6.05
N ASN A 155 19.16 3.90 6.14
CA ASN A 155 18.53 4.82 5.18
C ASN A 155 17.85 6.01 5.87
N ASN A 156 18.16 6.23 7.15
CA ASN A 156 17.58 7.31 7.96
C ASN A 156 16.05 7.24 8.06
N ASN A 157 15.51 6.02 8.02
CA ASN A 157 14.08 5.71 8.00
C ASN A 157 13.33 6.38 6.82
N ALA A 158 14.02 6.53 5.69
CA ALA A 158 13.40 7.03 4.46
C ALA A 158 12.24 6.14 4.02
N SER A 159 11.25 6.74 3.41
CA SER A 159 10.13 6.02 2.84
C SER A 159 10.46 5.50 1.44
N ASN A 160 9.83 4.43 1.03
CA ASN A 160 10.01 3.89 -0.33
C ASN A 160 9.23 4.68 -1.41
N TRP A 161 8.56 5.77 -1.03
CA TRP A 161 7.85 6.68 -1.93
C TRP A 161 8.41 8.11 -1.97
N GLU A 162 9.43 8.41 -1.17
CA GLU A 162 10.18 9.68 -1.19
C GLU A 162 11.24 9.72 -2.28
#